data_54ca442ceff67321220e3c67cdf7e3f6
#
_entry.id   54ca442ceff67321220e3c67cdf7e3f6
#
_cell.length_a   1.000
_cell.length_b   1.000
_cell.length_c   1.000
_cell.angle_alpha   90.00
_cell.angle_beta   90.00
_cell.angle_gamma   90.00
#
_symmetry.space_group_name_H-M   'P 1'
#
loop_
_entity.id
_entity.type
_entity.pdbx_description
1 polymer ?
#
loop_
_entity_poly.entity_id
_entity_poly.type
_entity_poly.pdbx_seq_one_letter_code
_entity_poly.pdbx_strand_id
1 'polypeptide(L)'
;MKKIKNKFSLMLEGSAITTCMKDGKAADLFWNLIQRSRSLICARASPSQKSKIVSFIRNKTDSVTLAIGDGGNDVNMIRTANVGIGIFGKEGYQAAYNSDYAISQFKYLKRLLFNDGRITLARNCYFLYHYFFKNFLFTLVLFWFGINSGFSGGNYYDDMHSMGFNSFVTVIPIAVFEIFDEDFDTNFDSFINEPEKLNDHYSKDKSKDQKLLINLLPDIFKEYRDSFPFNLFKFITVFAIAIIFSFICYSIPVYSYSNNVYGINGYQYSYWDCSIATYFSVIFIHYFILFFDTSLFNPGIIIFYIIQLFVSFIFLFSLDKGNKDSDIYNSLSLIIGNFYSIITIIMTCSICLVFYFIIRRAEVFFGGFIVNKIEQRKYHKIIRRKFYLKKLEQMTRVVRNYSKFKRFLYGNIEEDKVDNLADQKISNYVNDYHNHQIRRSILERKSKSYLVK
;
A
#
# COMPACT_ATOMS: atom_id res chain seq x y z
N MET A 1 31.27 7.22 -16.70
CA MET A 1 32.43 7.41 -15.79
C MET A 1 32.42 6.32 -14.74
N LYS A 2 33.42 5.41 -14.74
CA LYS A 2 33.58 4.39 -13.68
C LYS A 2 33.88 5.13 -12.36
N LYS A 3 32.95 5.04 -11.36
CA LYS A 3 33.20 5.52 -10.00
C LYS A 3 34.36 4.72 -9.43
N ILE A 4 35.53 5.34 -9.34
CA ILE A 4 36.67 4.83 -8.57
C ILE A 4 36.19 4.90 -7.10
N LYS A 5 35.89 3.75 -6.51
CA LYS A 5 35.56 3.65 -5.08
C LYS A 5 36.82 3.86 -4.25
N ASN A 6 37.16 5.11 -3.98
CA ASN A 6 38.17 5.42 -2.98
C ASN A 6 37.61 5.11 -1.60
N LYS A 7 38.30 4.24 -0.86
CA LYS A 7 37.89 3.71 0.45
C LYS A 7 38.49 4.56 1.59
N PHE A 8 38.41 5.90 1.55
CA PHE A 8 38.89 6.73 2.66
C PHE A 8 37.71 7.40 3.37
N SER A 9 37.92 7.72 4.65
CA SER A 9 37.04 8.54 5.46
C SER A 9 37.73 9.86 5.71
N LEU A 10 37.01 10.97 5.61
CA LEU A 10 37.54 12.31 5.87
C LEU A 10 37.24 12.67 7.32
N MET A 11 38.25 13.09 8.06
CA MET A 11 38.12 13.57 9.45
C MET A 11 38.54 15.03 9.53
N LEU A 12 37.70 15.87 10.09
CA LEU A 12 37.90 17.31 10.21
C LEU A 12 37.62 17.78 11.63
N GLU A 13 38.37 18.79 12.07
CA GLU A 13 38.10 19.54 13.30
C GLU A 13 37.26 20.80 12.98
N GLY A 14 36.56 21.34 13.97
CA GLY A 14 35.66 22.48 13.79
C GLY A 14 36.33 23.70 13.16
N SER A 15 37.62 24.00 13.48
CA SER A 15 38.42 25.06 12.86
C SER A 15 38.62 24.87 11.35
N ALA A 16 38.92 23.64 10.95
CA ALA A 16 39.08 23.28 9.53
C ALA A 16 37.79 23.38 8.72
N ILE A 17 36.65 23.07 9.34
CA ILE A 17 35.33 23.19 8.69
C ILE A 17 35.06 24.63 8.26
N THR A 18 35.30 25.59 9.15
CA THR A 18 35.08 27.01 8.84
C THR A 18 36.00 27.49 7.74
N THR A 19 37.23 27.04 7.69
CA THR A 19 38.20 27.40 6.64
C THR A 19 37.83 26.80 5.28
N CYS A 20 37.44 25.51 5.25
CA CYS A 20 37.04 24.83 4.03
C CYS A 20 35.74 25.39 3.39
N MET A 21 34.93 26.07 4.19
CA MET A 21 33.65 26.64 3.70
C MET A 21 33.73 28.14 3.37
N LYS A 22 34.83 28.84 3.68
CA LYS A 22 34.96 30.31 3.51
C LYS A 22 35.11 30.73 2.04
N ASP A 23 35.94 30.06 1.28
CA ASP A 23 36.29 30.46 -0.09
C ASP A 23 35.66 29.55 -1.15
N GLY A 24 35.17 30.13 -2.25
CA GLY A 24 34.48 29.37 -3.30
C GLY A 24 35.34 28.22 -3.87
N LYS A 25 36.64 28.45 -4.11
CA LYS A 25 37.57 27.40 -4.57
C LYS A 25 37.84 26.33 -3.52
N ALA A 26 37.98 26.71 -2.26
CA ALA A 26 38.17 25.77 -1.16
C ALA A 26 36.92 24.93 -0.92
N ALA A 27 35.74 25.54 -1.02
CA ALA A 27 34.45 24.85 -0.93
C ALA A 27 34.22 23.80 -2.04
N ASP A 28 34.66 24.11 -3.27
CA ASP A 28 34.56 23.15 -4.39
C ASP A 28 35.54 21.98 -4.25
N LEU A 29 36.77 22.24 -3.80
CA LEU A 29 37.73 21.19 -3.49
C LEU A 29 37.24 20.32 -2.31
N PHE A 30 36.69 20.93 -1.27
CA PHE A 30 36.10 20.22 -0.15
C PHE A 30 34.93 19.35 -0.59
N TRP A 31 34.07 19.88 -1.45
CA TRP A 31 32.96 19.09 -2.05
C TRP A 31 33.47 17.88 -2.83
N ASN A 32 34.49 18.05 -3.65
CA ASN A 32 35.12 16.95 -4.39
C ASN A 32 35.70 15.86 -3.49
N LEU A 33 36.28 16.26 -2.34
CA LEU A 33 36.78 15.32 -1.31
C LEU A 33 35.61 14.56 -0.65
N ILE A 34 34.54 15.25 -0.25
CA ILE A 34 33.34 14.65 0.34
C ILE A 34 32.73 13.61 -0.61
N GLN A 35 32.56 13.96 -1.90
CA GLN A 35 31.98 13.03 -2.88
C GLN A 35 32.81 11.75 -3.08
N ARG A 36 34.12 11.82 -2.90
CA ARG A 36 35.03 10.67 -3.02
C ARG A 36 35.18 9.89 -1.73
N SER A 37 34.87 10.51 -0.59
CA SER A 37 34.94 9.86 0.71
C SER A 37 33.76 8.92 0.95
N ARG A 38 33.96 7.93 1.81
CA ARG A 38 32.89 7.05 2.28
C ARG A 38 32.08 7.70 3.41
N SER A 39 32.76 8.45 4.26
CA SER A 39 32.18 9.13 5.42
C SER A 39 32.97 10.39 5.75
N LEU A 40 32.26 11.36 6.31
CA LEU A 40 32.83 12.58 6.88
C LEU A 40 32.63 12.53 8.39
N ILE A 41 33.70 12.65 9.13
CA ILE A 41 33.71 12.72 10.60
C ILE A 41 34.12 14.13 11.01
N CYS A 42 33.25 14.85 11.73
CA CYS A 42 33.51 16.18 12.21
C CYS A 42 33.68 16.14 13.74
N ALA A 43 34.89 16.33 14.19
CA ALA A 43 35.21 16.36 15.63
C ALA A 43 35.12 17.80 16.18
N ARG A 44 34.61 17.94 17.42
CA ARG A 44 34.53 19.23 18.14
C ARG A 44 33.83 20.34 17.33
N ALA A 45 32.79 19.97 16.57
CA ALA A 45 32.01 20.93 15.81
C ALA A 45 30.98 21.64 16.72
N SER A 46 30.92 22.98 16.61
CA SER A 46 29.90 23.78 17.29
C SER A 46 28.49 23.53 16.67
N PRO A 47 27.40 23.84 17.39
CA PRO A 47 26.03 23.69 16.85
C PRO A 47 25.82 24.39 15.50
N SER A 48 26.39 25.59 15.34
CA SER A 48 26.33 26.33 14.08
C SER A 48 27.14 25.70 12.96
N GLN A 49 28.27 25.06 13.27
CA GLN A 49 29.06 24.33 12.26
C GLN A 49 28.37 23.06 11.80
N LYS A 50 27.70 22.32 12.70
CA LYS A 50 26.87 21.15 12.32
C LYS A 50 25.78 21.53 11.30
N SER A 51 25.05 22.61 11.56
CA SER A 51 24.02 23.10 10.66
C SER A 51 24.56 23.59 9.31
N LYS A 52 25.74 24.28 9.32
CA LYS A 52 26.41 24.74 8.10
C LYS A 52 26.84 23.57 7.20
N ILE A 53 27.33 22.46 7.77
CA ILE A 53 27.68 21.25 6.99
C ILE A 53 26.46 20.68 6.32
N VAL A 54 25.36 20.54 7.06
CA VAL A 54 24.09 20.02 6.50
C VAL A 54 23.58 20.92 5.40
N SER A 55 23.57 22.24 5.62
CA SER A 55 23.20 23.24 4.60
C SER A 55 24.09 23.16 3.37
N PHE A 56 25.39 23.03 3.56
CA PHE A 56 26.35 22.91 2.46
C PHE A 56 26.09 21.67 1.61
N ILE A 57 25.89 20.52 2.25
CA ILE A 57 25.57 19.26 1.55
C ILE A 57 24.23 19.37 0.83
N ARG A 58 23.20 19.91 1.49
CA ARG A 58 21.88 20.12 0.91
C ARG A 58 21.91 21.00 -0.33
N ASN A 59 22.68 22.08 -0.30
CA ASN A 59 22.78 23.02 -1.42
C ASN A 59 23.60 22.48 -2.61
N LYS A 60 24.49 21.52 -2.36
CA LYS A 60 25.35 20.89 -3.39
C LYS A 60 24.77 19.59 -3.95
N THR A 61 23.67 19.09 -3.38
CA THR A 61 23.02 17.86 -3.82
C THR A 61 21.54 18.09 -4.04
N ASP A 62 20.95 17.42 -5.06
CA ASP A 62 19.50 17.34 -5.23
C ASP A 62 18.88 16.25 -4.34
N SER A 63 19.67 15.69 -3.42
CA SER A 63 19.23 14.58 -2.55
C SER A 63 18.60 15.11 -1.27
N VAL A 64 17.58 14.41 -0.79
CA VAL A 64 16.97 14.69 0.51
C VAL A 64 17.96 14.37 1.62
N THR A 65 18.26 15.35 2.47
CA THR A 65 19.14 15.23 3.63
C THR A 65 18.35 14.89 4.88
N LEU A 66 18.87 13.96 5.69
CA LEU A 66 18.31 13.58 6.97
C LEU A 66 19.32 13.89 8.07
N ALA A 67 18.88 14.55 9.14
CA ALA A 67 19.69 14.80 10.34
C ALA A 67 19.05 14.12 11.55
N ILE A 68 19.92 13.61 12.43
CA ILE A 68 19.52 12.94 13.67
C ILE A 68 20.31 13.53 14.82
N GLY A 69 19.63 13.84 15.91
CA GLY A 69 20.25 14.36 17.13
C GLY A 69 19.45 14.06 18.38
N ASP A 70 20.09 14.12 19.53
CA ASP A 70 19.49 13.82 20.84
C ASP A 70 19.54 14.98 21.83
N GLY A 71 20.32 16.03 21.54
CA GLY A 71 20.55 17.17 22.44
C GLY A 71 20.18 18.54 21.85
N GLY A 72 20.12 19.55 22.70
CA GLY A 72 19.89 20.95 22.32
C GLY A 72 20.91 21.50 21.31
N ASN A 73 22.13 20.94 21.32
CA ASN A 73 23.21 21.30 20.40
C ASN A 73 22.91 20.84 18.94
N ASP A 74 22.00 19.94 18.74
CA ASP A 74 21.62 19.38 17.42
C ASP A 74 20.39 20.03 16.79
N VAL A 75 19.67 20.86 17.55
CA VAL A 75 18.42 21.51 17.08
C VAL A 75 18.64 22.28 15.78
N ASN A 76 19.71 23.06 15.67
CA ASN A 76 19.99 23.83 14.46
C ASN A 76 20.30 22.92 13.26
N MET A 77 20.98 21.81 13.48
CA MET A 77 21.28 20.80 12.46
C MET A 77 20.00 20.10 11.99
N ILE A 78 19.17 19.67 12.94
CA ILE A 78 17.88 19.01 12.70
C ILE A 78 16.96 19.89 11.85
N ARG A 79 16.81 21.17 12.22
CA ARG A 79 15.99 22.13 11.47
C ARG A 79 16.53 22.47 10.08
N THR A 80 17.82 22.36 9.86
CA THR A 80 18.46 22.68 8.58
C THR A 80 18.28 21.55 7.56
N ALA A 81 18.16 20.31 8.01
CA ALA A 81 17.95 19.16 7.12
C ALA A 81 16.57 19.21 6.46
N ASN A 82 16.36 18.39 5.41
CA ASN A 82 15.04 18.20 4.82
C ASN A 82 14.13 17.37 5.73
N VAL A 83 14.71 16.43 6.47
CA VAL A 83 14.04 15.61 7.47
C VAL A 83 14.87 15.60 8.73
N GLY A 84 14.29 16.03 9.83
CA GLY A 84 14.90 16.06 11.15
C GLY A 84 14.35 14.97 12.06
N ILE A 85 15.22 14.20 12.70
CA ILE A 85 14.83 13.16 13.67
C ILE A 85 15.45 13.47 15.01
N GLY A 86 14.60 13.63 16.01
CA GLY A 86 15.01 13.79 17.42
C GLY A 86 14.96 12.47 18.16
N ILE A 87 15.95 12.21 18.98
CA ILE A 87 15.97 11.08 19.90
C ILE A 87 15.64 11.62 21.29
N PHE A 88 14.75 10.95 22.02
CA PHE A 88 14.49 11.24 23.43
C PHE A 88 15.74 10.88 24.26
N GLY A 89 16.59 11.86 24.49
CA GLY A 89 17.85 11.69 25.20
C GLY A 89 17.74 11.97 26.70
N LYS A 90 18.78 11.60 27.43
CA LYS A 90 18.91 11.93 28.88
C LYS A 90 19.16 13.42 29.10
N GLU A 91 19.66 14.15 28.10
CA GLU A 91 19.99 15.58 28.16
C GLU A 91 18.76 16.50 27.91
N GLY A 92 17.60 15.95 27.70
CA GLY A 92 16.35 16.69 27.51
C GLY A 92 15.59 16.37 26.23
N TYR A 93 14.44 17.03 26.06
CA TYR A 93 13.52 16.78 24.95
C TYR A 93 13.67 17.80 23.81
N GLN A 94 14.67 18.67 23.85
CA GLN A 94 14.79 19.80 22.93
C GLN A 94 14.95 19.36 21.48
N ALA A 95 15.75 18.33 21.21
CA ALA A 95 15.90 17.74 19.87
C ALA A 95 14.58 17.15 19.37
N ALA A 96 13.86 16.42 20.21
CA ALA A 96 12.60 15.78 19.87
C ALA A 96 11.48 16.80 19.55
N TYR A 97 11.37 17.87 20.33
CA TYR A 97 10.38 18.92 20.10
C TYR A 97 10.64 19.77 18.86
N ASN A 98 11.88 19.81 18.37
CA ASN A 98 12.28 20.60 17.21
C ASN A 98 12.51 19.76 15.95
N SER A 99 12.11 18.49 15.95
CA SER A 99 12.26 17.55 14.84
C SER A 99 10.93 17.23 14.18
N ASP A 100 11.00 16.74 12.95
CA ASP A 100 9.82 16.27 12.21
C ASP A 100 9.32 14.93 12.77
N TYR A 101 10.25 14.08 13.20
CA TYR A 101 9.97 12.78 13.83
C TYR A 101 10.77 12.63 15.12
N ALA A 102 10.16 12.02 16.13
CA ALA A 102 10.81 11.72 17.39
C ALA A 102 10.79 10.21 17.65
N ILE A 103 11.94 9.66 18.04
CA ILE A 103 12.11 8.25 18.37
C ILE A 103 12.72 8.09 19.76
N SER A 104 12.32 7.04 20.48
CA SER A 104 12.82 6.81 21.84
C SER A 104 14.26 6.29 21.87
N GLN A 105 14.68 5.53 20.87
CA GLN A 105 16.01 4.96 20.76
C GLN A 105 16.46 4.90 19.31
N PHE A 106 17.74 5.06 19.05
CA PHE A 106 18.34 5.02 17.71
C PHE A 106 18.03 3.72 16.93
N LYS A 107 17.86 2.59 17.62
CA LYS A 107 17.52 1.31 16.98
C LYS A 107 16.21 1.36 16.17
N TYR A 108 15.25 2.21 16.56
CA TYR A 108 13.96 2.35 15.88
C TYR A 108 14.05 3.12 14.55
N LEU A 109 15.20 3.77 14.28
CA LEU A 109 15.43 4.45 13.01
C LEU A 109 15.23 3.54 11.79
N LYS A 110 15.70 2.29 11.91
CA LYS A 110 15.55 1.31 10.82
C LYS A 110 14.07 1.01 10.53
N ARG A 111 13.26 0.91 11.57
CA ARG A 111 11.80 0.74 11.46
C ARG A 111 11.17 1.96 10.80
N LEU A 112 11.46 3.15 11.34
CA LEU A 112 10.91 4.41 10.82
C LEU A 112 11.18 4.59 9.33
N LEU A 113 12.43 4.38 8.87
CA LEU A 113 12.81 4.63 7.48
C LEU A 113 12.31 3.55 6.51
N PHE A 114 12.51 2.27 6.84
CA PHE A 114 12.29 1.20 5.87
C PHE A 114 10.91 0.56 5.94
N ASN A 115 10.23 0.66 7.07
CA ASN A 115 8.89 0.13 7.25
C ASN A 115 7.85 1.25 7.24
N ASP A 116 7.85 2.09 8.26
CA ASP A 116 6.78 3.05 8.50
C ASP A 116 6.72 4.11 7.38
N GLY A 117 7.86 4.66 6.96
CA GLY A 117 7.91 5.62 5.86
C GLY A 117 7.46 5.03 4.52
N ARG A 118 7.80 3.76 4.24
CA ARG A 118 7.37 3.07 3.02
C ARG A 118 5.87 2.81 3.03
N ILE A 119 5.34 2.27 4.14
CA ILE A 119 3.92 1.98 4.29
C ILE A 119 3.09 3.26 4.17
N THR A 120 3.51 4.32 4.87
CA THR A 120 2.81 5.62 4.81
C THR A 120 2.81 6.18 3.38
N LEU A 121 3.94 6.12 2.67
CA LEU A 121 3.98 6.55 1.26
C LEU A 121 3.02 5.74 0.39
N ALA A 122 3.01 4.42 0.55
CA ALA A 122 2.11 3.55 -0.20
C ALA A 122 0.64 3.89 0.08
N ARG A 123 0.26 4.00 1.35
CA ARG A 123 -1.09 4.35 1.81
C ARG A 123 -1.56 5.69 1.23
N ASN A 124 -0.73 6.74 1.34
CA ASN A 124 -1.05 8.07 0.79
C ASN A 124 -1.25 8.02 -0.73
N CYS A 125 -0.44 7.26 -1.45
CA CYS A 125 -0.60 7.13 -2.91
C CYS A 125 -1.90 6.41 -3.27
N TYR A 126 -2.24 5.33 -2.58
CA TYR A 126 -3.49 4.62 -2.80
C TYR A 126 -4.70 5.46 -2.40
N PHE A 127 -4.62 6.19 -1.28
CA PHE A 127 -5.64 7.16 -0.88
C PHE A 127 -5.94 8.17 -1.99
N LEU A 128 -4.91 8.79 -2.55
CA LEU A 128 -5.05 9.74 -3.64
C LEU A 128 -5.71 9.12 -4.87
N TYR A 129 -5.31 7.91 -5.28
CA TYR A 129 -5.92 7.23 -6.42
C TYR A 129 -7.41 6.95 -6.19
N HIS A 130 -7.79 6.41 -5.03
CA HIS A 130 -9.20 6.14 -4.70
C HIS A 130 -10.01 7.42 -4.56
N TYR A 131 -9.41 8.47 -3.95
CA TYR A 131 -10.06 9.76 -3.80
C TYR A 131 -10.36 10.44 -5.15
N PHE A 132 -9.40 10.45 -6.05
CA PHE A 132 -9.62 10.98 -7.40
C PHE A 132 -10.56 10.10 -8.22
N PHE A 133 -10.40 8.78 -8.15
CA PHE A 133 -11.26 7.85 -8.86
C PHE A 133 -12.74 8.06 -8.54
N LYS A 134 -13.10 8.09 -7.25
CA LYS A 134 -14.50 8.26 -6.84
C LYS A 134 -15.08 9.60 -7.31
N ASN A 135 -14.29 10.67 -7.21
CA ASN A 135 -14.74 12.00 -7.62
C ASN A 135 -14.91 12.09 -9.15
N PHE A 136 -13.97 11.55 -9.92
CA PHE A 136 -14.11 11.47 -11.37
C PHE A 136 -15.29 10.61 -11.77
N LEU A 137 -15.46 9.45 -11.16
CA LEU A 137 -16.58 8.54 -11.42
C LEU A 137 -17.91 9.28 -11.20
N PHE A 138 -18.07 9.97 -10.09
CA PHE A 138 -19.28 10.72 -9.74
C PHE A 138 -19.53 11.89 -10.69
N THR A 139 -18.51 12.73 -10.92
CA THR A 139 -18.64 13.96 -11.71
C THR A 139 -18.84 13.66 -13.20
N LEU A 140 -18.19 12.62 -13.74
CA LEU A 140 -18.34 12.27 -15.15
C LEU A 140 -19.71 11.71 -15.49
N VAL A 141 -20.43 11.13 -14.54
CA VAL A 141 -21.85 10.79 -14.73
C VAL A 141 -22.68 12.06 -15.05
N LEU A 142 -22.43 13.16 -14.35
CA LEU A 142 -23.08 14.44 -14.64
C LEU A 142 -22.72 14.97 -16.03
N PHE A 143 -21.51 14.74 -16.49
CA PHE A 143 -21.08 15.11 -17.84
C PHE A 143 -21.86 14.32 -18.92
N TRP A 144 -22.03 13.00 -18.74
CA TRP A 144 -22.82 12.17 -19.67
C TRP A 144 -24.30 12.56 -19.68
N PHE A 145 -24.84 12.88 -18.50
CA PHE A 145 -26.19 13.45 -18.38
C PHE A 145 -26.29 14.79 -19.11
N GLY A 146 -25.32 15.69 -18.95
CA GLY A 146 -25.27 16.97 -19.65
C GLY A 146 -25.35 16.81 -21.16
N ILE A 147 -24.60 15.87 -21.73
CA ILE A 147 -24.66 15.56 -23.18
C ILE A 147 -26.07 15.09 -23.57
N ASN A 148 -26.65 14.17 -22.80
CA ASN A 148 -27.97 13.59 -23.13
C ASN A 148 -29.11 14.60 -22.96
N SER A 149 -29.02 15.51 -21.99
CA SER A 149 -29.98 16.58 -21.73
C SER A 149 -29.76 17.84 -22.55
N GLY A 150 -28.78 17.87 -23.46
CA GLY A 150 -28.42 19.06 -24.21
C GLY A 150 -27.93 20.23 -23.35
N PHE A 151 -27.30 19.91 -22.20
CA PHE A 151 -26.80 20.90 -21.21
C PHE A 151 -27.91 21.86 -20.71
N SER A 152 -29.09 21.29 -20.46
CA SER A 152 -30.30 22.04 -20.02
C SER A 152 -30.16 22.73 -18.65
N GLY A 153 -29.08 22.45 -17.89
CA GLY A 153 -28.85 22.97 -16.53
C GLY A 153 -29.64 22.24 -15.44
N GLY A 154 -30.31 21.12 -15.77
CA GLY A 154 -30.98 20.28 -14.78
C GLY A 154 -29.98 19.51 -13.91
N ASN A 155 -30.34 19.26 -12.66
CA ASN A 155 -29.53 18.44 -11.73
C ASN A 155 -29.85 16.96 -11.93
N TYR A 156 -28.84 16.13 -12.15
CA TYR A 156 -29.02 14.67 -12.23
C TYR A 156 -29.13 14.02 -10.85
N TYR A 157 -28.33 14.51 -9.90
CA TYR A 157 -28.41 14.08 -8.51
C TYR A 157 -29.05 15.19 -7.67
N ASP A 158 -29.81 14.79 -6.68
CA ASP A 158 -30.30 15.70 -5.66
C ASP A 158 -29.14 16.29 -4.84
N ASP A 159 -29.28 17.51 -4.38
CA ASP A 159 -28.22 18.24 -3.67
C ASP A 159 -27.78 17.52 -2.38
N MET A 160 -28.74 16.94 -1.63
CA MET A 160 -28.43 16.20 -0.41
C MET A 160 -27.68 14.90 -0.69
N HIS A 161 -28.00 14.20 -1.79
CA HIS A 161 -27.25 13.04 -2.25
C HIS A 161 -25.83 13.42 -2.65
N SER A 162 -25.66 14.53 -3.36
CA SER A 162 -24.35 15.03 -3.79
C SER A 162 -23.46 15.43 -2.60
N MET A 163 -24.02 16.11 -1.60
CA MET A 163 -23.32 16.44 -0.36
C MET A 163 -22.95 15.19 0.45
N GLY A 164 -23.91 14.25 0.58
CA GLY A 164 -23.75 13.01 1.31
C GLY A 164 -22.70 12.08 0.73
N PHE A 165 -22.57 12.05 -0.61
CA PHE A 165 -21.59 11.22 -1.30
C PHE A 165 -20.18 11.44 -0.80
N ASN A 166 -19.76 12.68 -0.70
CA ASN A 166 -18.41 13.02 -0.27
C ASN A 166 -18.24 12.97 1.26
N SER A 167 -19.25 13.42 2.03
CA SER A 167 -19.12 13.60 3.48
C SER A 167 -19.24 12.27 4.25
N PHE A 168 -20.25 11.47 3.93
CA PHE A 168 -20.61 10.30 4.73
C PHE A 168 -20.38 8.97 4.02
N VAL A 169 -20.65 8.91 2.72
CA VAL A 169 -20.71 7.63 2.01
C VAL A 169 -19.34 7.13 1.59
N THR A 170 -18.46 7.98 1.08
CA THR A 170 -17.24 7.52 0.40
C THR A 170 -15.94 7.91 1.08
N VAL A 171 -15.86 9.02 1.84
CA VAL A 171 -14.60 9.46 2.47
C VAL A 171 -14.18 8.55 3.61
N ILE A 172 -15.13 8.15 4.45
CA ILE A 172 -14.84 7.35 5.64
C ILE A 172 -14.21 5.98 5.28
N PRO A 173 -14.73 5.19 4.31
CA PRO A 173 -14.10 3.94 3.91
C PRO A 173 -12.68 4.11 3.38
N ILE A 174 -12.42 5.18 2.60
CA ILE A 174 -11.07 5.46 2.10
C ILE A 174 -10.11 5.81 3.24
N ALA A 175 -10.56 6.62 4.21
CA ALA A 175 -9.74 6.98 5.37
C ALA A 175 -9.38 5.75 6.21
N VAL A 176 -10.32 4.83 6.41
CA VAL A 176 -10.05 3.56 7.13
C VAL A 176 -9.08 2.68 6.36
N PHE A 177 -9.22 2.59 5.03
CA PHE A 177 -8.24 1.92 4.18
C PHE A 177 -6.84 2.51 4.38
N GLU A 178 -6.69 3.84 4.34
CA GLU A 178 -5.41 4.53 4.52
C GLU A 178 -4.79 4.24 5.89
N ILE A 179 -5.59 4.20 6.95
CA ILE A 179 -5.10 4.00 8.31
C ILE A 179 -4.65 2.55 8.55
N PHE A 180 -5.39 1.57 8.06
CA PHE A 180 -5.25 0.17 8.46
C PHE A 180 -4.65 -0.75 7.41
N ASP A 181 -4.65 -0.40 6.11
CA ASP A 181 -4.12 -1.30 5.10
C ASP A 181 -2.59 -1.40 5.18
N GLU A 182 -2.09 -2.63 5.09
CA GLU A 182 -0.67 -2.96 5.07
C GLU A 182 -0.41 -4.00 4.00
N ASP A 183 0.66 -3.78 3.23
CA ASP A 183 1.09 -4.73 2.20
C ASP A 183 1.79 -5.97 2.79
N PHE A 184 2.35 -5.86 4.01
CA PHE A 184 2.97 -6.96 4.74
C PHE A 184 2.68 -6.87 6.24
N ASP A 185 2.39 -7.98 6.86
CA ASP A 185 2.40 -8.13 8.31
C ASP A 185 3.86 -8.14 8.81
N THR A 186 4.35 -6.97 9.18
CA THR A 186 5.68 -6.79 9.76
C THR A 186 5.56 -6.61 11.27
N ASN A 187 5.55 -7.72 12.02
CA ASN A 187 5.72 -7.69 13.48
C ASN A 187 7.15 -7.27 13.87
N PHE A 188 7.47 -6.00 13.57
CA PHE A 188 8.80 -5.42 13.80
C PHE A 188 9.12 -5.31 15.29
N ASP A 189 8.11 -5.15 16.13
CA ASP A 189 8.27 -4.96 17.57
C ASP A 189 8.78 -6.22 18.28
N SER A 190 8.33 -7.39 17.86
CA SER A 190 8.82 -8.66 18.40
C SER A 190 10.30 -8.90 18.10
N PHE A 191 10.79 -8.36 17.00
CA PHE A 191 12.19 -8.50 16.60
C PHE A 191 13.13 -7.52 17.29
N ILE A 192 12.67 -6.29 17.56
CA ILE A 192 13.48 -5.24 18.18
C ILE A 192 13.60 -5.47 19.71
N ASN A 193 12.53 -5.96 20.33
CA ASN A 193 12.43 -6.06 21.77
C ASN A 193 12.90 -7.40 22.35
N GLU A 194 12.88 -8.49 21.56
CA GLU A 194 13.22 -9.83 22.06
C GLU A 194 14.11 -10.65 21.10
N PRO A 195 15.36 -10.24 20.82
CA PRO A 195 16.24 -11.05 20.01
C PRO A 195 16.75 -12.33 20.72
N GLU A 196 16.66 -12.42 22.05
CA GLU A 196 17.36 -13.47 22.83
C GLU A 196 16.46 -14.50 23.52
N LYS A 197 15.15 -14.28 23.65
CA LYS A 197 14.23 -15.20 24.38
C LYS A 197 13.66 -16.35 23.56
N LEU A 198 14.09 -16.54 22.33
CA LEU A 198 13.54 -17.53 21.40
C LEU A 198 14.32 -18.85 21.47
N ASN A 199 14.30 -19.51 22.64
CA ASN A 199 14.92 -20.84 22.83
C ASN A 199 14.05 -22.03 22.40
N ASP A 200 12.82 -21.80 21.96
CA ASP A 200 11.96 -22.88 21.47
C ASP A 200 12.16 -23.13 19.97
N HIS A 201 12.29 -24.40 19.60
CA HIS A 201 12.50 -24.84 18.20
C HIS A 201 11.47 -24.28 17.22
N TYR A 202 10.27 -23.96 17.69
CA TYR A 202 9.18 -23.38 16.87
C TYR A 202 9.38 -21.89 16.54
N SER A 203 10.14 -21.18 17.37
CA SER A 203 10.43 -19.75 17.20
C SER A 203 11.65 -19.51 16.31
N LYS A 204 12.56 -20.48 16.17
CA LYS A 204 13.77 -20.36 15.35
C LYS A 204 13.48 -20.18 13.86
N ASP A 205 12.44 -20.83 13.31
CA ASP A 205 12.10 -20.69 11.89
C ASP A 205 11.37 -19.38 11.59
N LYS A 206 10.44 -18.94 12.47
CA LYS A 206 9.85 -17.58 12.38
C LYS A 206 10.92 -16.50 12.47
N SER A 207 11.91 -16.66 13.35
CA SER A 207 13.00 -15.69 13.50
C SER A 207 13.92 -15.63 12.27
N LYS A 208 14.13 -16.73 11.57
CA LYS A 208 14.91 -16.77 10.32
C LYS A 208 14.21 -16.04 9.18
N ASP A 209 12.88 -16.23 9.04
CA ASP A 209 12.11 -15.59 7.99
C ASP A 209 11.94 -14.08 8.25
N GLN A 210 11.77 -13.67 9.50
CA GLN A 210 11.77 -12.26 9.90
C GLN A 210 13.13 -11.62 9.69
N LYS A 211 14.24 -12.28 10.04
CA LYS A 211 15.61 -11.80 9.76
C LYS A 211 15.84 -11.65 8.24
N LEU A 212 15.36 -12.59 7.45
CA LEU A 212 15.43 -12.51 5.99
C LEU A 212 14.65 -11.32 5.46
N LEU A 213 13.43 -11.12 5.95
CA LEU A 213 12.58 -9.98 5.56
C LEU A 213 13.25 -8.65 5.89
N ILE A 214 13.80 -8.51 7.11
CA ILE A 214 14.50 -7.31 7.55
C ILE A 214 15.74 -7.01 6.72
N ASN A 215 16.46 -8.03 6.27
CA ASN A 215 17.61 -7.86 5.39
C ASN A 215 17.21 -7.48 3.96
N LEU A 216 15.97 -7.79 3.55
CA LEU A 216 15.41 -7.44 2.25
C LEU A 216 14.73 -6.05 2.24
N LEU A 217 14.39 -5.50 3.41
CA LEU A 217 13.73 -4.19 3.51
C LEU A 217 14.45 -3.07 2.79
N PRO A 218 15.79 -2.91 2.89
CA PRO A 218 16.50 -1.86 2.15
C PRO A 218 16.40 -2.02 0.63
N ASP A 219 16.38 -3.25 0.12
CA ASP A 219 16.20 -3.52 -1.32
C ASP A 219 14.77 -3.22 -1.75
N ILE A 220 13.77 -3.59 -0.94
CA ILE A 220 12.36 -3.28 -1.16
C ILE A 220 12.15 -1.76 -1.14
N PHE A 221 12.71 -1.06 -0.17
CA PHE A 221 12.63 0.40 -0.07
C PHE A 221 13.27 1.09 -1.28
N LYS A 222 14.45 0.63 -1.72
CA LYS A 222 15.12 1.16 -2.91
C LYS A 222 14.25 1.01 -4.15
N GLU A 223 13.63 -0.13 -4.32
CA GLU A 223 12.75 -0.47 -5.42
C GLU A 223 11.49 0.41 -5.39
N TYR A 224 10.89 0.61 -4.22
CA TYR A 224 9.77 1.52 -4.01
C TYR A 224 10.13 2.98 -4.32
N ARG A 225 11.33 3.42 -3.93
CA ARG A 225 11.84 4.76 -4.24
C ARG A 225 12.07 4.95 -5.73
N ASP A 226 12.66 3.95 -6.40
CA ASP A 226 13.01 4.04 -7.82
C ASP A 226 11.77 3.92 -8.73
N SER A 227 10.69 3.25 -8.27
CA SER A 227 9.42 3.08 -9.01
C SER A 227 8.33 4.06 -8.61
N PHE A 228 8.60 5.01 -7.77
CA PHE A 228 7.69 5.97 -7.12
C PHE A 228 6.20 5.62 -7.29
N PRO A 229 5.48 5.22 -6.24
CA PRO A 229 4.14 4.65 -6.34
C PRO A 229 3.11 5.63 -6.92
N PHE A 230 3.31 6.96 -6.79
CA PHE A 230 2.50 7.96 -7.45
C PHE A 230 3.15 8.37 -8.78
N ASN A 231 2.61 7.87 -9.88
CA ASN A 231 3.10 8.12 -11.23
C ASN A 231 1.97 8.73 -12.10
N LEU A 232 2.32 9.73 -12.92
CA LEU A 232 1.40 10.36 -13.85
C LEU A 232 0.71 9.33 -14.77
N PHE A 233 1.44 8.31 -15.21
CA PHE A 233 0.86 7.26 -16.05
C PHE A 233 -0.25 6.48 -15.32
N LYS A 234 -0.03 6.09 -14.05
CA LYS A 234 -1.07 5.45 -13.23
C LYS A 234 -2.26 6.40 -13.00
N PHE A 235 -2.00 7.66 -12.78
CA PHE A 235 -3.06 8.66 -12.60
C PHE A 235 -3.95 8.77 -13.85
N ILE A 236 -3.33 8.84 -15.05
CA ILE A 236 -4.05 8.85 -16.33
C ILE A 236 -4.85 7.53 -16.51
N THR A 237 -4.28 6.39 -16.12
CA THR A 237 -5.00 5.11 -16.16
C THR A 237 -6.23 5.12 -15.26
N VAL A 238 -6.11 5.61 -14.03
CA VAL A 238 -7.26 5.75 -13.09
C VAL A 238 -8.33 6.66 -13.67
N PHE A 239 -7.94 7.77 -14.29
CA PHE A 239 -8.87 8.68 -14.95
C PHE A 239 -9.57 8.01 -16.15
N ALA A 240 -8.84 7.28 -16.99
CA ALA A 240 -9.42 6.55 -18.12
C ALA A 240 -10.42 5.47 -17.66
N ILE A 241 -10.11 4.76 -16.57
CA ILE A 241 -11.04 3.79 -15.95
C ILE A 241 -12.30 4.51 -15.46
N ALA A 242 -12.15 5.66 -14.81
CA ALA A 242 -13.29 6.42 -14.31
C ALA A 242 -14.19 6.91 -15.45
N ILE A 243 -13.64 7.30 -16.61
CA ILE A 243 -14.43 7.66 -17.82
C ILE A 243 -15.27 6.46 -18.29
N ILE A 244 -14.67 5.29 -18.42
CA ILE A 244 -15.36 4.09 -18.88
C ILE A 244 -16.47 3.70 -17.89
N PHE A 245 -16.14 3.68 -16.60
CA PHE A 245 -17.09 3.25 -15.56
C PHE A 245 -18.22 4.24 -15.39
N SER A 246 -17.96 5.55 -15.44
CA SER A 246 -19.02 6.57 -15.39
C SER A 246 -19.98 6.44 -16.57
N PHE A 247 -19.48 6.15 -17.77
CA PHE A 247 -20.30 5.91 -18.94
C PHE A 247 -21.21 4.69 -18.77
N ILE A 248 -20.66 3.58 -18.25
CA ILE A 248 -21.41 2.36 -17.97
C ILE A 248 -22.48 2.61 -16.90
N CYS A 249 -22.10 3.28 -15.79
CA CYS A 249 -23.01 3.61 -14.68
C CYS A 249 -24.16 4.52 -15.10
N TYR A 250 -23.91 5.40 -16.05
CA TYR A 250 -24.93 6.29 -16.58
C TYR A 250 -25.82 5.57 -17.62
N SER A 251 -25.19 4.96 -18.63
CA SER A 251 -25.92 4.45 -19.79
C SER A 251 -26.81 3.25 -19.46
N ILE A 252 -26.37 2.30 -18.65
CA ILE A 252 -27.17 1.10 -18.36
C ILE A 252 -28.48 1.46 -17.65
N PRO A 253 -28.53 2.22 -16.54
CA PRO A 253 -29.79 2.63 -15.94
C PRO A 253 -30.66 3.46 -16.91
N VAL A 254 -30.08 4.45 -17.59
CA VAL A 254 -30.85 5.30 -18.51
C VAL A 254 -31.51 4.49 -19.61
N TYR A 255 -30.78 3.58 -20.28
CA TYR A 255 -31.39 2.73 -21.32
C TYR A 255 -32.37 1.69 -20.76
N SER A 256 -32.13 1.19 -19.55
CA SER A 256 -33.03 0.26 -18.89
C SER A 256 -34.38 0.90 -18.57
N TYR A 257 -34.42 2.14 -18.14
CA TYR A 257 -35.63 2.85 -17.77
C TYR A 257 -36.27 3.61 -18.93
N SER A 258 -35.61 3.80 -20.08
CA SER A 258 -36.10 4.58 -21.22
C SER A 258 -37.27 3.92 -21.95
N ASN A 259 -37.48 2.61 -21.80
CA ASN A 259 -38.47 1.83 -22.58
C ASN A 259 -39.85 1.69 -21.89
N ASN A 260 -40.32 2.72 -21.18
CA ASN A 260 -41.63 2.71 -20.49
C ASN A 260 -41.84 1.48 -19.60
N VAL A 261 -40.81 1.10 -18.84
CA VAL A 261 -40.89 -0.03 -17.91
C VAL A 261 -41.78 0.36 -16.76
N TYR A 262 -42.84 -0.39 -16.53
CA TYR A 262 -43.75 -0.21 -15.41
C TYR A 262 -43.32 -1.07 -14.22
N GLY A 263 -43.33 -0.49 -13.04
CA GLY A 263 -43.15 -1.23 -11.78
C GLY A 263 -44.29 -2.17 -11.50
N ILE A 264 -44.14 -3.02 -10.47
CA ILE A 264 -45.13 -4.04 -10.05
C ILE A 264 -46.53 -3.43 -9.83
N ASN A 265 -46.58 -2.17 -9.43
CA ASN A 265 -47.84 -1.43 -9.16
C ASN A 265 -48.34 -0.63 -10.37
N GLY A 266 -47.87 -0.88 -11.59
CA GLY A 266 -48.19 -0.09 -12.76
C GLY A 266 -47.59 1.34 -12.77
N TYR A 267 -46.70 1.63 -11.86
CA TYR A 267 -46.02 2.92 -11.77
C TYR A 267 -44.92 3.02 -12.84
N GLN A 268 -44.93 4.09 -13.60
CA GLN A 268 -43.86 4.37 -14.55
C GLN A 268 -42.67 4.96 -13.77
N TYR A 269 -41.47 4.45 -14.04
CA TYR A 269 -40.28 4.97 -13.40
C TYR A 269 -40.04 6.45 -13.77
N SER A 270 -39.75 7.21 -12.75
CA SER A 270 -39.41 8.64 -12.88
C SER A 270 -37.94 8.84 -13.24
N TYR A 271 -37.63 10.04 -13.65
CA TYR A 271 -36.26 10.51 -13.82
C TYR A 271 -35.41 10.33 -12.54
N TRP A 272 -35.98 10.60 -11.38
CA TRP A 272 -35.32 10.47 -10.09
C TRP A 272 -35.02 9.02 -9.70
N ASP A 273 -35.88 8.09 -10.09
CA ASP A 273 -35.61 6.65 -9.87
C ASP A 273 -34.37 6.19 -10.64
N CYS A 274 -34.23 6.64 -11.91
CA CYS A 274 -33.03 6.39 -12.70
C CYS A 274 -31.77 6.99 -12.09
N SER A 275 -31.88 8.23 -11.59
CA SER A 275 -30.77 8.93 -10.91
C SER A 275 -30.30 8.17 -9.67
N ILE A 276 -31.23 7.74 -8.81
CA ILE A 276 -30.92 6.99 -7.59
C ILE A 276 -30.32 5.62 -7.92
N ALA A 277 -30.80 4.91 -8.93
CA ALA A 277 -30.21 3.64 -9.38
C ALA A 277 -28.76 3.82 -9.87
N THR A 278 -28.49 4.90 -10.60
CA THR A 278 -27.14 5.28 -11.00
C THR A 278 -26.26 5.61 -9.79
N TYR A 279 -26.77 6.36 -8.83
CA TYR A 279 -26.10 6.73 -7.62
C TYR A 279 -25.66 5.50 -6.80
N PHE A 280 -26.56 4.53 -6.62
CA PHE A 280 -26.23 3.26 -5.97
C PHE A 280 -25.17 2.48 -6.74
N SER A 281 -25.26 2.43 -8.06
CA SER A 281 -24.26 1.77 -8.89
C SER A 281 -22.87 2.35 -8.69
N VAL A 282 -22.76 3.68 -8.63
CA VAL A 282 -21.50 4.40 -8.37
C VAL A 282 -20.95 4.06 -6.97
N ILE A 283 -21.81 4.05 -5.95
CA ILE A 283 -21.41 3.69 -4.57
C ILE A 283 -20.89 2.26 -4.51
N PHE A 284 -21.66 1.29 -5.00
CA PHE A 284 -21.28 -0.12 -4.94
C PHE A 284 -19.99 -0.39 -5.71
N ILE A 285 -19.78 0.20 -6.88
CA ILE A 285 -18.54 0.06 -7.64
C ILE A 285 -17.36 0.61 -6.85
N HIS A 286 -17.51 1.78 -6.22
CA HIS A 286 -16.46 2.35 -5.39
C HIS A 286 -16.10 1.42 -4.22
N TYR A 287 -17.08 0.89 -3.49
CA TYR A 287 -16.86 -0.04 -2.38
C TYR A 287 -16.22 -1.35 -2.84
N PHE A 288 -16.66 -1.91 -3.97
CA PHE A 288 -16.07 -3.14 -4.51
C PHE A 288 -14.60 -2.94 -4.91
N ILE A 289 -14.27 -1.84 -5.59
CA ILE A 289 -12.90 -1.55 -5.98
C ILE A 289 -12.02 -1.38 -4.73
N LEU A 290 -12.48 -0.62 -3.74
CA LEU A 290 -11.77 -0.44 -2.48
C LEU A 290 -11.54 -1.78 -1.76
N PHE A 291 -12.56 -2.64 -1.72
CA PHE A 291 -12.47 -3.97 -1.14
C PHE A 291 -11.44 -4.85 -1.86
N PHE A 292 -11.45 -4.88 -3.20
CA PHE A 292 -10.49 -5.68 -3.97
C PHE A 292 -9.07 -5.14 -3.97
N ASP A 293 -8.88 -3.85 -3.73
CA ASP A 293 -7.57 -3.22 -3.60
C ASP A 293 -6.98 -3.33 -2.18
N THR A 294 -7.78 -3.70 -1.18
CA THR A 294 -7.31 -3.94 0.18
C THR A 294 -6.35 -5.12 0.22
N SER A 295 -5.13 -4.88 0.71
CA SER A 295 -4.04 -5.88 0.75
C SER A 295 -4.13 -6.77 1.98
N LEU A 296 -4.46 -6.20 3.14
CA LEU A 296 -4.59 -6.92 4.41
C LEU A 296 -6.05 -7.17 4.76
N PHE A 297 -6.53 -8.41 4.52
CA PHE A 297 -7.86 -8.83 4.97
C PHE A 297 -7.89 -9.07 6.47
N ASN A 298 -7.95 -7.99 7.25
CA ASN A 298 -8.22 -8.07 8.67
C ASN A 298 -9.75 -8.12 8.89
N PRO A 299 -10.30 -9.05 9.71
CA PRO A 299 -11.73 -9.10 10.02
C PRO A 299 -12.32 -7.76 10.46
N GLY A 300 -11.54 -6.96 11.19
CA GLY A 300 -11.96 -5.62 11.63
C GLY A 300 -12.25 -4.66 10.46
N ILE A 301 -11.43 -4.67 9.41
CA ILE A 301 -11.64 -3.83 8.22
C ILE A 301 -12.89 -4.27 7.45
N ILE A 302 -13.10 -5.58 7.31
CA ILE A 302 -14.27 -6.13 6.61
C ILE A 302 -15.56 -5.75 7.37
N ILE A 303 -15.59 -5.96 8.68
CA ILE A 303 -16.73 -5.58 9.54
C ILE A 303 -16.99 -4.07 9.41
N PHE A 304 -15.93 -3.26 9.39
CA PHE A 304 -16.06 -1.81 9.23
C PHE A 304 -16.70 -1.44 7.89
N TYR A 305 -16.28 -2.04 6.78
CA TYR A 305 -16.88 -1.77 5.47
C TYR A 305 -18.37 -2.14 5.44
N ILE A 306 -18.74 -3.26 6.07
CA ILE A 306 -20.15 -3.68 6.17
C ILE A 306 -20.96 -2.67 7.02
N ILE A 307 -20.43 -2.26 8.18
CA ILE A 307 -21.08 -1.27 9.03
C ILE A 307 -21.24 0.06 8.29
N GLN A 308 -20.20 0.51 7.61
CA GLN A 308 -20.22 1.78 6.89
C GLN A 308 -21.21 1.75 5.71
N LEU A 309 -21.30 0.64 5.00
CA LEU A 309 -22.29 0.44 3.94
C LEU A 309 -23.71 0.50 4.53
N PHE A 310 -23.93 -0.10 5.67
CA PHE A 310 -25.21 -0.05 6.38
C PHE A 310 -25.56 1.37 6.87
N VAL A 311 -24.59 2.09 7.42
CA VAL A 311 -24.77 3.50 7.83
C VAL A 311 -25.09 4.38 6.62
N SER A 312 -24.40 4.19 5.49
CA SER A 312 -24.70 4.88 4.24
C SER A 312 -26.13 4.61 3.77
N PHE A 313 -26.58 3.37 3.90
CA PHE A 313 -27.93 2.97 3.55
C PHE A 313 -28.99 3.64 4.45
N ILE A 314 -28.77 3.69 5.77
CA ILE A 314 -29.64 4.40 6.71
C ILE A 314 -29.71 5.89 6.37
N PHE A 315 -28.57 6.51 6.04
CA PHE A 315 -28.51 7.90 5.64
C PHE A 315 -29.40 8.16 4.39
N LEU A 316 -29.23 7.36 3.34
CA LEU A 316 -30.02 7.48 2.13
C LEU A 316 -31.50 7.21 2.35
N PHE A 317 -31.83 6.24 3.20
CA PHE A 317 -33.22 5.97 3.57
C PHE A 317 -33.86 7.12 4.37
N SER A 318 -33.08 7.79 5.21
CA SER A 318 -33.55 8.98 5.96
C SER A 318 -33.85 10.15 5.01
N LEU A 319 -33.08 10.31 3.94
CA LEU A 319 -33.37 11.33 2.91
C LEU A 319 -34.62 11.00 2.11
N ASP A 320 -34.81 9.72 1.77
CA ASP A 320 -35.99 9.22 1.03
C ASP A 320 -37.32 9.47 1.78
N LYS A 321 -37.27 9.48 3.11
CA LYS A 321 -38.47 9.64 3.98
C LYS A 321 -38.58 11.01 4.62
N GLY A 322 -37.53 11.84 4.55
CA GLY A 322 -37.41 13.05 5.35
C GLY A 322 -38.35 14.17 4.93
N ASN A 323 -38.53 14.39 3.62
CA ASN A 323 -39.36 15.46 3.11
C ASN A 323 -40.36 14.93 2.08
N LYS A 324 -41.67 15.04 2.38
CA LYS A 324 -42.73 14.57 1.48
C LYS A 324 -42.89 15.40 0.22
N ASP A 325 -42.44 16.63 0.24
CA ASP A 325 -42.54 17.57 -0.87
C ASP A 325 -41.30 17.47 -1.80
N SER A 326 -40.32 16.60 -1.48
CA SER A 326 -39.16 16.39 -2.34
C SER A 326 -39.51 15.46 -3.50
N ASP A 327 -38.94 15.77 -4.67
CA ASP A 327 -39.11 14.96 -5.90
C ASP A 327 -38.59 13.53 -5.76
N ILE A 328 -37.71 13.27 -4.78
CA ILE A 328 -37.11 11.97 -4.51
C ILE A 328 -37.86 11.17 -3.42
N TYR A 329 -38.98 11.69 -2.89
CA TYR A 329 -39.73 11.00 -1.85
C TYR A 329 -40.20 9.61 -2.29
N ASN A 330 -39.90 8.58 -1.51
CA ASN A 330 -40.19 7.16 -1.80
C ASN A 330 -39.46 6.54 -3.00
N SER A 331 -38.60 7.24 -3.74
CA SER A 331 -37.90 6.69 -4.92
C SER A 331 -36.97 5.56 -4.52
N LEU A 332 -36.26 5.66 -3.40
CA LEU A 332 -35.43 4.57 -2.87
C LEU A 332 -36.27 3.32 -2.52
N SER A 333 -37.39 3.54 -1.85
CA SER A 333 -38.30 2.45 -1.48
C SER A 333 -38.87 1.73 -2.71
N LEU A 334 -39.14 2.45 -3.79
CA LEU A 334 -39.58 1.90 -5.08
C LEU A 334 -38.47 1.06 -5.76
N ILE A 335 -37.24 1.56 -5.75
CA ILE A 335 -36.06 0.87 -6.33
C ILE A 335 -35.80 -0.43 -5.61
N ILE A 336 -35.78 -0.43 -4.27
CA ILE A 336 -35.55 -1.63 -3.46
C ILE A 336 -36.69 -2.64 -3.57
N GLY A 337 -37.92 -2.14 -3.64
CA GLY A 337 -39.12 -2.97 -3.78
C GLY A 337 -39.25 -3.63 -5.16
N ASN A 338 -38.49 -3.20 -6.16
CA ASN A 338 -38.59 -3.68 -7.52
C ASN A 338 -37.39 -4.48 -7.97
N PHE A 339 -37.63 -5.75 -8.29
CA PHE A 339 -36.60 -6.69 -8.73
C PHE A 339 -35.87 -6.24 -10.01
N TYR A 340 -36.56 -5.56 -10.91
CA TYR A 340 -35.97 -5.00 -12.14
C TYR A 340 -34.86 -3.98 -11.83
N SER A 341 -35.11 -3.05 -10.90
CA SER A 341 -34.15 -2.04 -10.48
C SER A 341 -32.92 -2.67 -9.82
N ILE A 342 -33.14 -3.69 -8.97
CA ILE A 342 -32.05 -4.43 -8.33
C ILE A 342 -31.18 -5.13 -9.38
N ILE A 343 -31.78 -5.78 -10.37
CA ILE A 343 -31.05 -6.44 -11.47
C ILE A 343 -30.24 -5.40 -12.26
N THR A 344 -30.81 -4.24 -12.56
CA THR A 344 -30.11 -3.18 -13.30
C THR A 344 -28.84 -2.72 -12.54
N ILE A 345 -28.94 -2.51 -11.24
CA ILE A 345 -27.78 -2.14 -10.40
C ILE A 345 -26.74 -3.27 -10.39
N ILE A 346 -27.16 -4.52 -10.16
CA ILE A 346 -26.26 -5.68 -10.15
C ILE A 346 -25.56 -5.87 -11.49
N MET A 347 -26.29 -5.72 -12.60
CA MET A 347 -25.75 -5.83 -13.95
C MET A 347 -24.70 -4.73 -14.22
N THR A 348 -24.98 -3.49 -13.86
CA THR A 348 -24.07 -2.36 -13.99
C THR A 348 -22.78 -2.63 -13.20
N CYS A 349 -22.91 -3.03 -11.94
CA CYS A 349 -21.76 -3.36 -11.09
C CYS A 349 -20.95 -4.53 -11.64
N SER A 350 -21.62 -5.59 -12.10
CA SER A 350 -20.96 -6.79 -12.64
C SER A 350 -20.13 -6.48 -13.89
N ILE A 351 -20.68 -5.68 -14.81
CA ILE A 351 -19.95 -5.26 -16.01
C ILE A 351 -18.72 -4.44 -15.62
N CYS A 352 -18.85 -3.45 -14.75
CA CYS A 352 -17.71 -2.66 -14.27
C CYS A 352 -16.64 -3.53 -13.59
N LEU A 353 -17.04 -4.50 -12.76
CA LEU A 353 -16.11 -5.42 -12.10
C LEU A 353 -15.36 -6.31 -13.09
N VAL A 354 -16.03 -6.81 -14.12
CA VAL A 354 -15.36 -7.59 -15.20
C VAL A 354 -14.29 -6.71 -15.87
N PHE A 355 -14.62 -5.48 -16.25
CA PHE A 355 -13.64 -4.54 -16.82
C PHE A 355 -12.51 -4.24 -15.84
N TYR A 356 -12.81 -4.02 -14.56
CA TYR A 356 -11.78 -3.81 -13.53
C TYR A 356 -10.79 -4.97 -13.47
N PHE A 357 -11.27 -6.22 -13.43
CA PHE A 357 -10.38 -7.39 -13.40
C PHE A 357 -9.58 -7.56 -14.69
N ILE A 358 -10.16 -7.27 -15.85
CA ILE A 358 -9.44 -7.30 -17.13
C ILE A 358 -8.30 -6.27 -17.11
N ILE A 359 -8.58 -5.03 -16.68
CA ILE A 359 -7.57 -3.97 -16.63
C ILE A 359 -6.47 -4.31 -15.60
N ARG A 360 -6.84 -4.80 -14.42
CA ARG A 360 -5.87 -5.27 -13.42
C ARG A 360 -4.98 -6.39 -13.94
N ARG A 361 -5.55 -7.34 -14.70
CA ARG A 361 -4.75 -8.39 -15.36
C ARG A 361 -3.87 -7.83 -16.45
N ALA A 362 -4.35 -6.88 -17.22
CA ALA A 362 -3.56 -6.19 -18.23
C ALA A 362 -2.41 -5.39 -17.60
N GLU A 363 -2.65 -4.65 -16.52
CA GLU A 363 -1.58 -3.96 -15.76
C GLU A 363 -0.51 -4.92 -15.27
N VAL A 364 -0.89 -6.08 -14.72
CA VAL A 364 0.06 -7.11 -14.30
C VAL A 364 0.81 -7.70 -15.49
N PHE A 365 0.14 -7.89 -16.62
CA PHE A 365 0.74 -8.44 -17.83
C PHE A 365 1.67 -7.44 -18.53
N PHE A 366 1.24 -6.22 -18.76
CA PHE A 366 1.99 -5.17 -19.45
C PHE A 366 2.97 -4.45 -18.51
N GLY A 367 2.58 -4.13 -17.28
CA GLY A 367 3.47 -3.54 -16.28
C GLY A 367 4.60 -4.48 -15.87
N GLY A 368 4.33 -5.79 -15.85
CA GLY A 368 5.35 -6.82 -15.68
C GLY A 368 6.38 -6.88 -16.82
N PHE A 369 6.07 -6.37 -18.00
CA PHE A 369 6.99 -6.40 -19.13
C PHE A 369 8.03 -5.27 -19.10
N ILE A 370 7.72 -4.12 -18.50
CA ILE A 370 8.58 -2.93 -18.52
C ILE A 370 9.31 -2.68 -17.20
N VAL A 371 8.69 -2.92 -16.03
CA VAL A 371 9.26 -2.53 -14.73
C VAL A 371 9.46 -3.71 -13.77
N ASN A 372 8.74 -4.80 -13.90
CA ASN A 372 8.53 -5.78 -12.82
C ASN A 372 9.03 -7.21 -13.06
N LYS A 373 9.77 -7.49 -14.12
CA LYS A 373 10.27 -8.87 -14.34
C LYS A 373 11.25 -9.32 -13.24
N ILE A 374 11.92 -8.37 -12.61
CA ILE A 374 12.86 -8.61 -11.50
C ILE A 374 12.14 -8.59 -10.14
N GLU A 375 11.19 -7.66 -9.94
CA GLU A 375 10.42 -7.47 -8.71
C GLU A 375 9.44 -8.60 -8.44
N GLN A 376 8.56 -8.89 -9.37
CA GLN A 376 7.62 -10.00 -9.24
C GLN A 376 8.33 -11.34 -9.01
N ARG A 377 9.53 -11.53 -9.58
CA ARG A 377 10.31 -12.74 -9.34
C ARG A 377 10.86 -12.82 -7.92
N LYS A 378 11.32 -11.71 -7.34
CA LYS A 378 11.77 -11.65 -5.94
C LYS A 378 10.58 -11.76 -4.98
N TYR A 379 9.50 -11.02 -5.26
CA TYR A 379 8.28 -11.00 -4.47
C TYR A 379 7.55 -12.34 -4.49
N HIS A 380 7.34 -12.92 -5.68
CA HIS A 380 6.79 -14.26 -5.82
C HIS A 380 7.70 -15.35 -5.21
N LYS A 381 9.02 -15.16 -5.19
CA LYS A 381 9.90 -16.07 -4.45
C LYS A 381 9.64 -16.00 -2.95
N ILE A 382 9.46 -14.81 -2.38
CA ILE A 382 9.21 -14.62 -0.94
C ILE A 382 7.81 -15.13 -0.58
N ILE A 383 6.78 -14.77 -1.35
CA ILE A 383 5.40 -15.23 -1.14
C ILE A 383 5.28 -16.74 -1.36
N ARG A 384 5.88 -17.30 -2.42
CA ARG A 384 5.91 -18.75 -2.63
C ARG A 384 6.64 -19.45 -1.50
N ARG A 385 7.76 -18.90 -1.02
CA ARG A 385 8.48 -19.46 0.12
C ARG A 385 7.64 -19.41 1.40
N LYS A 386 6.93 -18.30 1.68
CA LYS A 386 5.95 -18.18 2.77
C LYS A 386 4.82 -19.22 2.61
N PHE A 387 4.28 -19.35 1.41
CA PHE A 387 3.21 -20.31 1.12
C PHE A 387 3.68 -21.77 1.27
N TYR A 388 4.89 -22.09 0.78
CA TYR A 388 5.49 -23.41 0.96
C TYR A 388 5.82 -23.72 2.42
N LEU A 389 6.34 -22.76 3.18
CA LEU A 389 6.60 -22.93 4.61
C LEU A 389 5.31 -23.13 5.40
N LYS A 390 4.26 -22.38 5.09
CA LYS A 390 2.94 -22.55 5.70
C LYS A 390 2.32 -23.92 5.36
N LYS A 391 2.53 -24.42 4.14
CA LYS A 391 2.08 -25.75 3.72
C LYS A 391 2.92 -26.86 4.38
N LEU A 392 4.22 -26.66 4.55
CA LEU A 392 5.11 -27.54 5.33
C LEU A 392 4.70 -27.55 6.82
N GLU A 393 4.41 -26.42 7.42
CA GLU A 393 3.87 -26.33 8.79
C GLU A 393 2.55 -27.09 8.95
N GLN A 394 1.65 -26.98 7.99
CA GLN A 394 0.39 -27.73 8.01
C GLN A 394 0.65 -29.24 7.90
N MET A 395 1.55 -29.66 7.01
CA MET A 395 1.92 -31.07 6.87
C MET A 395 2.59 -31.59 8.15
N THR A 396 3.49 -30.82 8.76
CA THR A 396 4.16 -31.20 10.02
C THR A 396 3.17 -31.30 11.17
N ARG A 397 2.16 -30.41 11.24
CA ARG A 397 1.07 -30.53 12.22
C ARG A 397 0.23 -31.80 12.01
N VAL A 398 -0.10 -32.12 10.77
CA VAL A 398 -0.85 -33.33 10.43
C VAL A 398 -0.05 -34.57 10.80
N VAL A 399 1.24 -34.62 10.50
CA VAL A 399 2.13 -35.73 10.85
C VAL A 399 2.30 -35.86 12.36
N ARG A 400 2.47 -34.77 13.12
CA ARG A 400 2.52 -34.78 14.59
C ARG A 400 1.20 -35.25 15.23
N ASN A 401 0.07 -34.77 14.69
CA ASN A 401 -1.23 -35.22 15.18
C ASN A 401 -1.47 -36.69 14.87
N TYR A 402 -1.02 -37.16 13.70
CA TYR A 402 -1.09 -38.58 13.33
C TYR A 402 -0.17 -39.44 14.22
N SER A 403 1.04 -38.99 14.53
CA SER A 403 1.94 -39.70 15.45
C SER A 403 1.38 -39.74 16.88
N LYS A 404 0.80 -38.62 17.38
CA LYS A 404 0.10 -38.60 18.67
C LYS A 404 -1.11 -39.53 18.69
N PHE A 405 -1.92 -39.55 17.63
CA PHE A 405 -3.05 -40.44 17.51
C PHE A 405 -2.64 -41.93 17.44
N LYS A 406 -1.53 -42.24 16.76
CA LYS A 406 -0.96 -43.57 16.71
C LYS A 406 -0.39 -44.01 18.05
N ARG A 407 0.24 -43.12 18.84
CA ARG A 407 0.63 -43.36 20.23
C ARG A 407 -0.56 -43.67 21.13
N PHE A 408 -1.63 -42.96 20.94
CA PHE A 408 -2.87 -43.19 21.70
C PHE A 408 -3.50 -44.55 21.41
N LEU A 409 -3.43 -45.04 20.15
CA LEU A 409 -4.05 -46.31 19.74
C LEU A 409 -3.20 -47.54 20.01
N TYR A 410 -1.87 -47.43 19.89
CA TYR A 410 -0.98 -48.65 19.84
C TYR A 410 0.09 -48.69 20.92
N GLY A 411 0.16 -47.73 21.83
CA GLY A 411 1.21 -47.67 22.85
C GLY A 411 2.59 -47.31 22.27
N ASN A 412 3.61 -47.27 23.11
CA ASN A 412 4.97 -46.89 22.76
C ASN A 412 5.67 -48.02 21.94
N ILE A 413 5.44 -48.04 20.64
CA ILE A 413 6.22 -48.91 19.73
C ILE A 413 6.93 -48.00 18.72
N GLU A 414 8.29 -48.05 18.78
CA GLU A 414 9.26 -47.50 17.80
C GLU A 414 9.15 -46.03 17.44
N GLU A 415 9.57 -45.15 18.33
CA GLU A 415 9.71 -43.69 18.10
C GLU A 415 10.65 -43.40 16.92
N ASP A 416 11.76 -44.08 16.80
CA ASP A 416 12.83 -43.77 15.83
C ASP A 416 12.46 -43.99 14.36
N LYS A 417 11.53 -44.89 14.05
CA LYS A 417 11.14 -45.15 12.64
C LYS A 417 10.13 -44.13 12.09
N VAL A 418 9.27 -43.56 12.93
CA VAL A 418 8.25 -42.62 12.47
C VAL A 418 8.84 -41.22 12.30
N ASP A 419 9.71 -40.80 13.21
CA ASP A 419 10.41 -39.54 13.12
C ASP A 419 11.40 -39.52 11.96
N ASN A 420 12.13 -40.63 11.74
CA ASN A 420 13.01 -40.79 10.58
C ASN A 420 12.25 -40.79 9.24
N LEU A 421 11.04 -41.36 9.16
CA LEU A 421 10.22 -41.32 7.93
C LEU A 421 9.64 -39.93 7.65
N ALA A 422 9.32 -39.18 8.69
CA ALA A 422 8.86 -37.79 8.58
C ALA A 422 10.00 -36.88 8.13
N ASP A 423 11.17 -37.02 8.75
CA ASP A 423 12.38 -36.26 8.37
C ASP A 423 12.87 -36.61 6.97
N GLN A 424 12.79 -37.86 6.57
CA GLN A 424 13.14 -38.33 5.23
C GLN A 424 12.17 -37.77 4.16
N LYS A 425 10.86 -37.74 4.44
CA LYS A 425 9.88 -37.09 3.54
C LYS A 425 10.07 -35.57 3.45
N ILE A 426 10.39 -34.93 4.57
CA ILE A 426 10.69 -33.48 4.61
C ILE A 426 11.98 -33.19 3.85
N SER A 427 13.03 -34.02 4.05
CA SER A 427 14.31 -33.91 3.34
C SER A 427 14.15 -34.10 1.83
N ASN A 428 13.38 -35.10 1.41
CA ASN A 428 13.10 -35.38 -0.01
C ASN A 428 12.32 -34.18 -0.65
N TYR A 429 11.39 -33.62 0.07
CA TYR A 429 10.62 -32.45 -0.42
C TYR A 429 11.48 -31.19 -0.52
N VAL A 430 12.40 -30.97 0.42
CA VAL A 430 13.39 -29.88 0.40
C VAL A 430 14.37 -30.06 -0.75
N ASN A 431 14.85 -31.31 -0.99
CA ASN A 431 15.75 -31.64 -2.08
C ASN A 431 15.06 -31.50 -3.45
N ASP A 432 13.81 -31.90 -3.60
CA ASP A 432 13.01 -31.67 -4.82
C ASP A 432 12.81 -30.20 -5.10
N TYR A 433 12.54 -29.41 -4.07
CA TYR A 433 12.45 -27.95 -4.21
C TYR A 433 13.79 -27.34 -4.64
N HIS A 434 14.90 -27.78 -4.05
CA HIS A 434 16.24 -27.30 -4.40
C HIS A 434 16.62 -27.68 -5.83
N ASN A 435 16.34 -28.89 -6.25
CA ASN A 435 16.54 -29.39 -7.61
C ASN A 435 15.66 -28.67 -8.64
N HIS A 436 14.42 -28.34 -8.28
CA HIS A 436 13.54 -27.56 -9.14
C HIS A 436 14.03 -26.12 -9.33
N GLN A 437 14.62 -25.51 -8.30
CA GLN A 437 15.25 -24.18 -8.37
C GLN A 437 16.52 -24.19 -9.22
N ILE A 438 17.36 -25.24 -9.10
CA ILE A 438 18.57 -25.40 -9.92
C ILE A 438 18.20 -25.60 -11.40
N ARG A 439 17.24 -26.49 -11.72
CA ARG A 439 16.75 -26.70 -13.09
C ARG A 439 16.20 -25.41 -13.71
N ARG A 440 15.48 -24.62 -12.94
CA ARG A 440 14.92 -23.34 -13.39
C ARG A 440 16.00 -22.28 -13.64
N SER A 441 17.03 -22.21 -12.78
CA SER A 441 18.16 -21.30 -12.96
C SER A 441 19.01 -21.66 -14.20
N ILE A 442 19.13 -22.95 -14.51
CA ILE A 442 19.80 -23.44 -15.72
C ILE A 442 19.00 -23.11 -16.97
N LEU A 443 17.67 -23.27 -16.94
CA LEU A 443 16.78 -22.89 -18.05
C LEU A 443 16.77 -21.39 -18.29
N GLU A 444 16.81 -20.58 -17.23
CA GLU A 444 16.91 -19.13 -17.32
C GLU A 444 18.27 -18.65 -17.86
N ARG A 445 19.35 -19.39 -17.58
CA ARG A 445 20.67 -19.12 -18.19
C ARG A 445 20.72 -19.53 -19.67
N LYS A 446 20.09 -20.65 -20.04
CA LYS A 446 19.98 -21.07 -21.43
C LYS A 446 19.11 -20.13 -22.26
N SER A 447 17.98 -19.64 -21.74
CA SER A 447 17.14 -18.66 -22.46
C SER A 447 17.83 -17.31 -22.67
N LYS A 448 18.74 -16.89 -21.76
CA LYS A 448 19.57 -15.70 -21.96
C LYS A 448 20.66 -15.86 -23.00
N SER A 449 21.17 -17.07 -23.23
CA SER A 449 22.17 -17.35 -24.25
C SER A 449 21.59 -17.41 -25.68
N TYR A 450 20.27 -17.57 -25.83
CA TYR A 450 19.57 -17.52 -27.13
C TYR A 450 19.10 -16.11 -27.53
N LEU A 451 19.17 -15.14 -26.59
CA LEU A 451 18.79 -13.73 -26.87
C LEU A 451 20.02 -12.82 -27.15
N VAL A 452 21.22 -13.39 -27.21
CA VAL A 452 22.50 -12.68 -27.48
C VAL A 452 23.19 -13.27 -28.73
N LYS A 453 22.44 -13.92 -29.59
CA LYS A 453 22.89 -14.27 -30.96
C LYS A 453 22.00 -13.61 -31.97
#